data_ba8ee306747220a54248596f85d76488
#
_entry.id   ba8ee306747220a54248596f85d76488
#
_cell.length_a   1.000
_cell.length_b   1.000
_cell.length_c   1.000
_cell.angle_alpha   90.00
_cell.angle_beta   90.00
_cell.angle_gamma   90.00
#
_symmetry.space_group_name_H-M   'P 1'
#
loop_
_entity.id
_entity.type
_entity.pdbx_description
1 polymer ?
#
loop_
_entity_poly.entity_id
_entity_poly.type
_entity_poly.pdbx_seq_one_letter_code
_entity_poly.pdbx_strand_id
1 'polypeptide(L)'
;EFMQGNFGFASTLLDMLKRHGNTCPVMLSSSIQATLIGRYGQSDYGKSKLAGEELFFTYAQETGAPVLVYRFPNLFGKWCRPNYNSAVATFCYNTAHDLPITVNDRATELELLYIDDLVEEMLDALEMRPHRCDYDGLTPVFGAQGRYCAAPVTHKVTLGEIVDLLKKFHDQSRTLVVPAIPAGSFAKKLYSTYLSYLPKEKVAFPLKMNVDARGSFTELLKTENC
;
A
#
# COMPACT_ATOMS: atom_id res chain seq x y z
N GLU A 1 -6.64 0.14 -23.42
CA GLU A 1 -6.05 1.19 -22.60
C GLU A 1 -4.93 0.64 -21.72
N PHE A 2 -5.15 -0.42 -20.90
CA PHE A 2 -4.12 -1.00 -20.01
C PHE A 2 -2.89 -1.53 -20.76
N MET A 3 -3.08 -2.24 -21.86
CA MET A 3 -1.96 -2.74 -22.68
C MET A 3 -1.09 -1.61 -23.22
N GLN A 4 -1.68 -0.54 -23.70
CA GLN A 4 -0.93 0.61 -24.22
C GLN A 4 -0.18 1.34 -23.10
N GLY A 5 -0.83 1.56 -21.96
CA GLY A 5 -0.23 2.25 -20.81
C GLY A 5 0.88 1.45 -20.12
N ASN A 6 0.67 0.16 -19.90
CA ASN A 6 1.64 -0.69 -19.18
C ASN A 6 2.69 -1.27 -20.12
N PHE A 7 2.28 -2.02 -21.14
CA PHE A 7 3.20 -2.72 -22.05
C PHE A 7 3.86 -1.75 -23.03
N GLY A 8 3.11 -0.84 -23.67
CA GLY A 8 3.64 0.06 -24.67
C GLY A 8 4.70 1.02 -24.13
N PHE A 9 4.46 1.60 -22.93
CA PHE A 9 5.46 2.44 -22.26
C PHE A 9 6.71 1.62 -21.88
N ALA A 10 6.53 0.44 -21.29
CA ALA A 10 7.63 -0.45 -20.91
C ALA A 10 8.49 -0.83 -22.13
N SER A 11 7.86 -1.21 -23.25
CA SER A 11 8.56 -1.53 -24.50
C SER A 11 9.42 -0.35 -24.97
N THR A 12 8.84 0.85 -25.01
CA THR A 12 9.57 2.06 -25.45
C THR A 12 10.77 2.33 -24.53
N LEU A 13 10.59 2.24 -23.22
CA LEU A 13 11.67 2.45 -22.24
C LEU A 13 12.82 1.46 -22.47
N LEU A 14 12.51 0.17 -22.54
CA LEU A 14 13.52 -0.89 -22.68
C LEU A 14 14.24 -0.82 -24.03
N ASP A 15 13.52 -0.48 -25.12
CA ASP A 15 14.14 -0.24 -26.43
C ASP A 15 15.11 0.95 -26.40
N MET A 16 14.78 2.00 -25.69
CA MET A 16 15.70 3.16 -25.54
C MET A 16 16.95 2.78 -24.75
N LEU A 17 16.80 2.03 -23.64
CA LEU A 17 17.95 1.54 -22.87
C LEU A 17 18.86 0.66 -23.73
N LYS A 18 18.31 -0.25 -24.55
CA LYS A 18 19.08 -1.08 -25.50
C LYS A 18 19.82 -0.21 -26.52
N ARG A 19 19.14 0.72 -27.16
CA ARG A 19 19.75 1.61 -28.18
C ARG A 19 20.93 2.41 -27.65
N HIS A 20 20.89 2.78 -26.37
CA HIS A 20 21.96 3.52 -25.71
C HIS A 20 22.99 2.65 -24.99
N GLY A 21 22.88 1.31 -25.08
CA GLY A 21 23.77 0.38 -24.40
C GLY A 21 23.75 0.55 -22.88
N ASN A 22 22.64 1.03 -22.32
CA ASN A 22 22.51 1.28 -20.89
C ASN A 22 22.00 -0.01 -20.19
N THR A 23 22.81 -0.57 -19.32
CA THR A 23 22.51 -1.79 -18.54
C THR A 23 22.26 -1.49 -17.06
N CYS A 24 21.79 -0.29 -16.74
CA CYS A 24 21.43 0.03 -15.35
C CYS A 24 20.35 -0.92 -14.83
N PRO A 25 20.29 -1.18 -13.49
CA PRO A 25 19.21 -1.91 -12.90
C PRO A 25 17.85 -1.28 -13.21
N VAL A 26 16.87 -2.10 -13.56
CA VAL A 26 15.49 -1.66 -13.80
C VAL A 26 14.52 -2.41 -12.89
N MET A 27 13.53 -1.70 -12.39
CA MET A 27 12.50 -2.26 -11.53
C MET A 27 11.13 -2.10 -12.17
N LEU A 28 10.35 -3.18 -12.17
CA LEU A 28 8.95 -3.18 -12.59
C LEU A 28 8.04 -3.26 -11.38
N SER A 29 7.22 -2.22 -11.17
CA SER A 29 6.05 -2.28 -10.31
C SER A 29 4.94 -3.08 -11.01
N SER A 30 4.87 -4.38 -10.75
CA SER A 30 3.81 -5.26 -11.18
C SER A 30 2.72 -5.38 -10.11
N SER A 31 1.84 -6.34 -10.22
CA SER A 31 0.70 -6.54 -9.33
C SER A 31 0.46 -8.02 -9.08
N ILE A 32 -0.04 -8.37 -7.91
CA ILE A 32 -0.53 -9.71 -7.62
C ILE A 32 -1.61 -10.16 -8.63
N GLN A 33 -2.29 -9.24 -9.31
CA GLN A 33 -3.23 -9.55 -10.38
C GLN A 33 -2.56 -10.19 -11.60
N ALA A 34 -1.26 -9.99 -11.79
CA ALA A 34 -0.49 -10.64 -12.85
C ALA A 34 -0.38 -12.16 -12.68
N THR A 35 -0.70 -12.71 -11.50
CA THR A 35 -0.79 -14.17 -11.28
C THR A 35 -1.93 -14.80 -12.07
N LEU A 36 -2.97 -14.04 -12.40
CA LEU A 36 -4.22 -14.50 -13.03
C LEU A 36 -4.91 -15.65 -12.27
N ILE A 37 -4.70 -15.73 -10.95
CA ILE A 37 -5.24 -16.78 -10.07
C ILE A 37 -6.54 -16.30 -9.42
N GLY A 38 -7.51 -17.21 -9.25
CA GLY A 38 -8.77 -16.94 -8.57
C GLY A 38 -9.53 -15.77 -9.18
N ARG A 39 -9.87 -14.76 -8.39
CA ARG A 39 -10.64 -13.58 -8.85
C ARG A 39 -9.94 -12.75 -9.92
N TYR A 40 -8.65 -12.97 -10.15
CA TYR A 40 -7.87 -12.23 -11.13
C TYR A 40 -7.78 -12.91 -12.50
N GLY A 41 -8.34 -14.13 -12.67
CA GLY A 41 -8.22 -14.94 -13.88
C GLY A 41 -8.66 -14.25 -15.17
N GLN A 42 -9.60 -13.29 -15.09
CA GLN A 42 -10.09 -12.53 -16.24
C GLN A 42 -9.68 -11.04 -16.19
N SER A 43 -8.72 -10.68 -15.33
CA SER A 43 -8.28 -9.29 -15.18
C SER A 43 -7.48 -8.84 -16.40
N ASP A 44 -8.03 -7.94 -17.21
CA ASP A 44 -7.31 -7.32 -18.33
C ASP A 44 -6.11 -6.49 -17.84
N TYR A 45 -6.24 -5.87 -16.67
CA TYR A 45 -5.13 -5.22 -15.99
C TYR A 45 -4.06 -6.25 -15.61
N GLY A 46 -4.43 -7.40 -15.02
CA GLY A 46 -3.50 -8.47 -14.68
C GLY A 46 -2.77 -9.01 -15.90
N LYS A 47 -3.48 -9.25 -17.01
CA LYS A 47 -2.88 -9.68 -18.28
C LYS A 47 -1.88 -8.66 -18.82
N SER A 48 -2.19 -7.35 -18.72
CA SER A 48 -1.27 -6.30 -19.17
C SER A 48 -0.01 -6.21 -18.30
N LYS A 49 -0.13 -6.46 -17.00
CA LYS A 49 1.03 -6.53 -16.09
C LYS A 49 1.90 -7.74 -16.38
N LEU A 50 1.29 -8.92 -16.56
CA LEU A 50 2.02 -10.14 -16.92
C LEU A 50 2.80 -9.99 -18.23
N ALA A 51 2.19 -9.42 -19.27
CA ALA A 51 2.90 -9.13 -20.52
C ALA A 51 4.09 -8.17 -20.31
N GLY A 52 3.95 -7.20 -19.41
CA GLY A 52 5.06 -6.33 -18.99
C GLY A 52 6.18 -7.11 -18.31
N GLU A 53 5.86 -8.05 -17.39
CA GLU A 53 6.85 -8.89 -16.72
C GLU A 53 7.67 -9.70 -17.73
N GLU A 54 7.01 -10.35 -18.69
CA GLU A 54 7.66 -11.13 -19.75
C GLU A 54 8.63 -10.26 -20.57
N LEU A 55 8.21 -9.04 -20.89
CA LEU A 55 9.05 -8.09 -21.61
C LEU A 55 10.31 -7.69 -20.85
N PHE A 56 10.18 -7.42 -19.53
CA PHE A 56 11.31 -7.09 -18.66
C PHE A 56 12.27 -8.28 -18.49
N PHE A 57 11.77 -9.48 -18.34
CA PHE A 57 12.62 -10.69 -18.26
C PHE A 57 13.35 -10.98 -19.58
N THR A 58 12.68 -10.78 -20.72
CA THR A 58 13.34 -10.87 -22.04
C THR A 58 14.47 -9.86 -22.16
N TYR A 59 14.23 -8.62 -21.75
CA TYR A 59 15.25 -7.58 -21.72
C TYR A 59 16.47 -7.99 -20.85
N ALA A 60 16.21 -8.57 -19.65
CA ALA A 60 17.29 -9.06 -18.79
C ALA A 60 18.14 -10.16 -19.48
N GLN A 61 17.49 -11.08 -20.19
CA GLN A 61 18.18 -12.17 -20.91
C GLN A 61 19.03 -11.64 -22.07
N GLU A 62 18.52 -10.67 -22.82
CA GLU A 62 19.20 -10.11 -23.99
C GLU A 62 20.36 -9.19 -23.65
N THR A 63 20.26 -8.46 -22.55
CA THR A 63 21.22 -7.39 -22.21
C THR A 63 22.13 -7.71 -21.03
N GLY A 64 21.77 -8.67 -20.19
CA GLY A 64 22.43 -8.94 -18.93
C GLY A 64 22.15 -7.88 -17.84
N ALA A 65 21.26 -6.92 -18.10
CA ALA A 65 20.89 -5.91 -17.11
C ALA A 65 20.11 -6.52 -15.94
N PRO A 66 20.36 -6.10 -14.68
CA PRO A 66 19.58 -6.52 -13.54
C PRO A 66 18.13 -6.06 -13.65
N VAL A 67 17.16 -6.98 -13.51
CA VAL A 67 15.73 -6.71 -13.57
C VAL A 67 15.05 -7.25 -12.30
N LEU A 68 14.33 -6.37 -11.62
CA LEU A 68 13.60 -6.67 -10.38
C LEU A 68 12.10 -6.49 -10.64
N VAL A 69 11.33 -7.57 -10.54
CA VAL A 69 9.88 -7.56 -10.77
C VAL A 69 9.15 -7.73 -9.45
N TYR A 70 8.37 -6.72 -9.06
CA TYR A 70 7.60 -6.71 -7.81
C TYR A 70 6.11 -6.88 -8.10
N ARG A 71 5.50 -7.95 -7.63
CA ARG A 71 4.05 -8.15 -7.64
C ARG A 71 3.43 -7.63 -6.36
N PHE A 72 3.22 -6.31 -6.30
CA PHE A 72 2.66 -5.69 -5.11
C PHE A 72 1.20 -6.09 -4.87
N PRO A 73 0.82 -6.34 -3.60
CA PRO A 73 -0.58 -6.40 -3.19
C PRO A 73 -1.21 -5.01 -3.21
N ASN A 74 -2.41 -4.85 -2.62
CA ASN A 74 -3.05 -3.55 -2.54
C ASN A 74 -2.23 -2.58 -1.68
N LEU A 75 -1.88 -1.44 -2.26
CA LEU A 75 -1.16 -0.38 -1.56
C LEU A 75 -2.09 0.51 -0.76
N PHE A 76 -1.63 0.97 0.40
CA PHE A 76 -2.28 2.02 1.16
C PHE A 76 -1.26 2.98 1.79
N GLY A 77 -1.70 4.18 2.11
CA GLY A 77 -0.85 5.17 2.75
C GLY A 77 -1.40 6.58 2.60
N LYS A 78 -0.64 7.53 3.14
CA LYS A 78 -0.98 8.95 3.14
C LYS A 78 -1.19 9.49 1.73
N TRP A 79 -2.15 10.41 1.58
CA TRP A 79 -2.43 11.16 0.35
C TRP A 79 -2.86 10.33 -0.86
N CYS A 80 -3.16 9.05 -0.69
CA CYS A 80 -3.75 8.26 -1.75
C CYS A 80 -5.11 8.84 -2.14
N ARG A 81 -5.42 8.91 -3.45
CA ARG A 81 -6.67 9.49 -3.95
C ARG A 81 -7.87 8.64 -3.50
N PRO A 82 -8.82 9.20 -2.69
CA PRO A 82 -10.03 8.49 -2.31
C PRO A 82 -10.98 8.32 -3.51
N ASN A 83 -11.91 7.38 -3.39
CA ASN A 83 -12.91 7.08 -4.43
C ASN A 83 -12.31 6.78 -5.81
N TYR A 84 -11.15 6.14 -5.83
CA TYR A 84 -10.48 5.72 -7.05
C TYR A 84 -10.11 4.22 -6.99
N ASN A 85 -8.93 3.84 -6.50
CA ASN A 85 -8.48 2.43 -6.51
C ASN A 85 -8.23 1.83 -5.13
N SER A 86 -8.41 2.58 -4.04
CA SER A 86 -8.08 2.13 -2.69
C SER A 86 -9.29 2.22 -1.78
N ALA A 87 -9.76 1.07 -1.30
CA ALA A 87 -10.80 1.01 -0.27
C ALA A 87 -10.31 1.71 1.02
N VAL A 88 -9.06 1.49 1.43
CA VAL A 88 -8.48 2.11 2.63
C VAL A 88 -8.50 3.63 2.53
N ALA A 89 -8.06 4.20 1.40
CA ALA A 89 -8.08 5.65 1.17
C ALA A 89 -9.52 6.21 1.24
N THR A 90 -10.47 5.52 0.60
CA THR A 90 -11.88 5.90 0.61
C THR A 90 -12.46 5.85 2.03
N PHE A 91 -12.17 4.79 2.79
CA PHE A 91 -12.66 4.66 4.16
C PHE A 91 -12.04 5.70 5.10
N CYS A 92 -10.73 5.95 5.00
CA CYS A 92 -10.07 7.01 5.76
C CYS A 92 -10.66 8.39 5.46
N TYR A 93 -10.84 8.71 4.18
CA TYR A 93 -11.42 9.96 3.76
C TYR A 93 -12.87 10.13 4.26
N ASN A 94 -13.72 9.10 4.05
CA ASN A 94 -15.10 9.15 4.48
C ASN A 94 -15.21 9.31 6.00
N THR A 95 -14.42 8.55 6.77
CA THR A 95 -14.40 8.70 8.23
C THR A 95 -13.96 10.10 8.66
N ALA A 96 -12.92 10.65 8.05
CA ALA A 96 -12.40 11.98 8.38
C ALA A 96 -13.42 13.10 8.09
N HIS A 97 -14.31 12.89 7.11
CA HIS A 97 -15.32 13.86 6.66
C HIS A 97 -16.75 13.54 7.11
N ASP A 98 -16.93 12.63 8.07
CA ASP A 98 -18.26 12.20 8.58
C ASP A 98 -19.18 11.64 7.48
N LEU A 99 -18.59 11.07 6.43
CA LEU A 99 -19.33 10.42 5.35
C LEU A 99 -19.55 8.92 5.65
N PRO A 100 -20.62 8.32 5.14
CA PRO A 100 -20.91 6.92 5.38
C PRO A 100 -19.87 6.01 4.70
N ILE A 101 -19.54 4.89 5.37
CA ILE A 101 -18.77 3.79 4.81
C ILE A 101 -19.72 2.65 4.51
N THR A 102 -19.72 2.19 3.25
CA THR A 102 -20.46 0.98 2.85
C THR A 102 -19.50 -0.18 2.68
N VAL A 103 -19.74 -1.27 3.37
CA VAL A 103 -19.01 -2.53 3.25
C VAL A 103 -20.00 -3.64 2.99
N ASN A 104 -19.92 -4.29 1.83
CA ASN A 104 -20.83 -5.36 1.47
C ASN A 104 -20.62 -6.63 2.29
N ASP A 105 -19.34 -6.97 2.51
CA ASP A 105 -18.93 -8.11 3.34
C ASP A 105 -17.76 -7.71 4.22
N ARG A 106 -17.99 -7.67 5.53
CA ARG A 106 -16.99 -7.29 6.52
C ARG A 106 -15.89 -8.34 6.70
N ALA A 107 -16.15 -9.61 6.33
CA ALA A 107 -15.20 -10.71 6.44
C ALA A 107 -14.21 -10.76 5.26
N THR A 108 -14.43 -9.97 4.20
CA THR A 108 -13.51 -9.92 3.07
C THR A 108 -12.10 -9.51 3.52
N GLU A 109 -11.14 -10.42 3.35
CA GLU A 109 -9.73 -10.21 3.68
C GLU A 109 -9.01 -9.49 2.54
N LEU A 110 -8.17 -8.53 2.91
CA LEU A 110 -7.24 -7.84 2.03
C LEU A 110 -5.81 -8.08 2.49
N GLU A 111 -4.92 -8.29 1.55
CA GLU A 111 -3.49 -8.15 1.78
C GLU A 111 -3.06 -6.74 1.36
N LEU A 112 -2.46 -6.03 2.31
CA LEU A 112 -2.14 -4.60 2.20
C LEU A 112 -0.65 -4.36 2.44
N LEU A 113 -0.06 -3.52 1.59
CA LEU A 113 1.31 -3.03 1.73
C LEU A 113 1.29 -1.53 2.00
N TYR A 114 1.94 -1.10 3.08
CA TYR A 114 2.04 0.31 3.43
C TYR A 114 3.07 1.03 2.58
N ILE A 115 2.77 2.25 2.17
CA ILE A 115 3.61 2.99 1.23
C ILE A 115 5.04 3.24 1.73
N ASP A 116 5.22 3.50 3.02
CA ASP A 116 6.56 3.75 3.57
C ASP A 116 7.40 2.45 3.57
N ASP A 117 6.81 1.28 3.86
CA ASP A 117 7.49 -0.03 3.76
C ASP A 117 7.88 -0.34 2.30
N LEU A 118 7.03 0.04 1.33
CA LEU A 118 7.37 -0.07 -0.09
C LEU A 118 8.57 0.82 -0.44
N VAL A 119 8.59 2.06 0.04
CA VAL A 119 9.70 2.99 -0.23
C VAL A 119 11.01 2.46 0.35
N GLU A 120 11.00 1.89 1.55
CA GLU A 120 12.18 1.24 2.14
C GLU A 120 12.68 0.09 1.27
N GLU A 121 11.79 -0.79 0.80
CA GLU A 121 12.15 -1.86 -0.12
C GLU A 121 12.72 -1.33 -1.46
N MET A 122 12.16 -0.25 -1.98
CA MET A 122 12.67 0.38 -3.20
C MET A 122 14.07 0.97 -3.00
N LEU A 123 14.37 1.53 -1.83
CA LEU A 123 15.71 2.02 -1.49
C LEU A 123 16.71 0.85 -1.35
N ASP A 124 16.33 -0.23 -0.70
CA ASP A 124 17.15 -1.45 -0.64
C ASP A 124 17.40 -2.03 -2.04
N ALA A 125 16.39 -2.01 -2.91
CA ALA A 125 16.54 -2.45 -4.28
C ALA A 125 17.51 -1.58 -5.10
N LEU A 126 17.53 -0.27 -4.89
CA LEU A 126 18.52 0.65 -5.49
C LEU A 126 19.95 0.32 -5.04
N GLU A 127 20.11 -0.12 -3.82
CA GLU A 127 21.40 -0.59 -3.28
C GLU A 127 21.70 -2.07 -3.62
N MET A 128 20.93 -2.66 -4.53
CA MET A 128 21.05 -4.06 -4.96
C MET A 128 20.87 -5.09 -3.83
N ARG A 129 20.05 -4.76 -2.84
CA ARG A 129 19.66 -5.64 -1.72
C ARG A 129 18.15 -5.95 -1.70
N PRO A 130 17.50 -6.29 -2.84
CA PRO A 130 16.08 -6.57 -2.86
C PRO A 130 15.74 -7.84 -2.07
N HIS A 131 14.56 -7.89 -1.46
CA HIS A 131 13.99 -9.11 -0.93
C HIS A 131 13.44 -9.97 -2.06
N ARG A 132 14.15 -11.06 -2.36
CA ARG A 132 13.81 -12.00 -3.43
C ARG A 132 12.71 -12.93 -2.98
N CYS A 133 11.84 -13.32 -3.91
CA CYS A 133 10.83 -14.34 -3.68
C CYS A 133 10.62 -15.21 -4.92
N ASP A 134 10.15 -16.44 -4.67
CA ASP A 134 9.61 -17.31 -5.69
C ASP A 134 8.08 -17.25 -5.57
N TYR A 135 7.39 -17.06 -6.71
CA TYR A 135 5.93 -17.16 -6.74
C TYR A 135 5.52 -18.56 -7.16
N ASP A 136 4.71 -19.24 -6.33
CA ASP A 136 4.14 -20.55 -6.64
C ASP A 136 3.39 -20.53 -7.97
N GLY A 137 3.66 -21.54 -8.80
CA GLY A 137 3.00 -21.72 -10.10
C GLY A 137 3.54 -20.87 -11.23
N LEU A 138 4.56 -20.05 -10.98
CA LEU A 138 5.30 -19.37 -12.03
C LEU A 138 6.56 -20.12 -12.35
N THR A 139 6.75 -20.43 -13.63
CA THR A 139 8.05 -20.89 -14.10
C THR A 139 9.02 -19.72 -13.91
N PRO A 140 10.07 -19.86 -13.06
CA PRO A 140 11.06 -18.81 -12.94
C PRO A 140 11.61 -18.53 -14.33
N VAL A 141 11.61 -17.28 -14.73
CA VAL A 141 12.29 -16.90 -15.96
C VAL A 141 13.77 -16.99 -15.66
N PHE A 142 14.39 -18.01 -16.25
CA PHE A 142 15.80 -18.33 -16.06
C PHE A 142 16.67 -17.33 -16.80
N GLY A 143 16.99 -16.27 -16.15
CA GLY A 143 18.11 -15.41 -16.51
C GLY A 143 18.80 -15.05 -15.22
N ALA A 144 20.11 -15.12 -15.17
CA ALA A 144 20.88 -14.80 -13.96
C ALA A 144 20.57 -13.38 -13.42
N GLN A 145 19.96 -12.53 -14.24
CA GLN A 145 19.77 -11.12 -13.96
C GLN A 145 18.29 -10.71 -13.73
N GLY A 146 17.30 -11.54 -14.13
CA GLY A 146 15.88 -11.25 -13.89
C GLY A 146 15.36 -12.01 -12.67
N ARG A 147 14.60 -11.33 -11.78
CA ARG A 147 14.11 -11.90 -10.54
C ARG A 147 12.77 -11.34 -10.11
N TYR A 148 11.95 -12.20 -9.49
CA TYR A 148 10.83 -11.77 -8.68
C TYR A 148 11.32 -11.33 -7.29
N CYS A 149 10.71 -10.25 -6.81
CA CYS A 149 10.96 -9.67 -5.50
C CYS A 149 9.64 -9.39 -4.78
N ALA A 150 9.68 -9.24 -3.46
CA ALA A 150 8.54 -8.92 -2.63
C ALA A 150 8.91 -7.87 -1.58
N ALA A 151 7.97 -7.02 -1.21
CA ALA A 151 8.10 -6.23 0.00
C ALA A 151 7.91 -7.16 1.23
N PRO A 152 8.83 -7.15 2.21
CA PRO A 152 8.84 -8.15 3.27
C PRO A 152 7.73 -7.96 4.31
N VAL A 153 7.13 -6.76 4.38
CA VAL A 153 6.11 -6.43 5.38
C VAL A 153 4.78 -6.17 4.71
N THR A 154 3.86 -7.12 4.80
CA THR A 154 2.46 -6.95 4.40
C THR A 154 1.52 -7.23 5.58
N HIS A 155 0.28 -6.78 5.47
CA HIS A 155 -0.75 -6.94 6.49
C HIS A 155 -1.98 -7.61 5.89
N LYS A 156 -2.40 -8.75 6.48
CA LYS A 156 -3.67 -9.40 6.16
C LYS A 156 -4.71 -8.94 7.16
N VAL A 157 -5.73 -8.26 6.67
CA VAL A 157 -6.78 -7.66 7.50
C VAL A 157 -8.11 -7.74 6.78
N THR A 158 -9.20 -7.79 7.55
CA THR A 158 -10.55 -7.75 7.00
C THR A 158 -11.04 -6.31 6.82
N LEU A 159 -12.00 -6.12 5.92
CA LEU A 159 -12.67 -4.81 5.76
C LEU A 159 -13.34 -4.37 7.08
N GLY A 160 -13.85 -5.32 7.86
CA GLY A 160 -14.43 -5.06 9.17
C GLY A 160 -13.43 -4.48 10.16
N GLU A 161 -12.24 -5.08 10.28
CA GLU A 161 -11.16 -4.59 11.16
C GLU A 161 -10.74 -3.18 10.79
N ILE A 162 -10.62 -2.87 9.49
CA ILE A 162 -10.28 -1.51 9.03
C ILE A 162 -11.34 -0.51 9.51
N VAL A 163 -12.62 -0.81 9.31
CA VAL A 163 -13.72 0.08 9.71
C VAL A 163 -13.78 0.27 11.23
N ASP A 164 -13.57 -0.80 12.00
CA ASP A 164 -13.60 -0.72 13.47
C ASP A 164 -12.44 0.12 14.02
N LEU A 165 -11.24 -0.01 13.45
CA LEU A 165 -10.10 0.85 13.78
C LEU A 165 -10.37 2.32 13.45
N LEU A 166 -10.88 2.59 12.25
CA LEU A 166 -11.20 3.96 11.83
C LEU A 166 -12.27 4.61 12.72
N LYS A 167 -13.26 3.84 13.18
CA LYS A 167 -14.25 4.32 14.14
C LYS A 167 -13.60 4.72 15.47
N LYS A 168 -12.68 3.89 15.99
CA LYS A 168 -11.93 4.24 17.21
C LYS A 168 -11.10 5.51 17.02
N PHE A 169 -10.44 5.67 15.88
CA PHE A 169 -9.66 6.87 15.56
C PHE A 169 -10.53 8.12 15.49
N HIS A 170 -11.68 8.02 14.85
CA HIS A 170 -12.64 9.12 14.74
C HIS A 170 -13.21 9.54 16.11
N ASP A 171 -13.52 8.57 16.96
CA ASP A 171 -14.08 8.82 18.29
C ASP A 171 -13.06 9.40 19.30
N GLN A 172 -11.78 9.40 18.99
CA GLN A 172 -10.70 9.83 19.88
C GLN A 172 -10.89 11.25 20.43
N SER A 173 -11.28 12.21 19.58
CA SER A 173 -11.49 13.61 20.01
C SER A 173 -12.62 13.76 21.04
N ARG A 174 -13.60 12.87 21.01
CA ARG A 174 -14.75 12.85 21.92
C ARG A 174 -14.49 12.04 23.19
N THR A 175 -13.85 10.88 23.07
CA THR A 175 -13.59 9.96 24.17
C THR A 175 -12.29 10.26 24.92
N LEU A 176 -11.37 10.98 24.30
CA LEU A 176 -9.97 11.19 24.71
C LEU A 176 -9.16 9.91 24.83
N VAL A 177 -9.69 8.77 24.34
CA VAL A 177 -8.99 7.49 24.36
C VAL A 177 -8.07 7.36 23.16
N VAL A 178 -6.78 7.23 23.42
CA VAL A 178 -5.80 6.89 22.40
C VAL A 178 -5.86 5.39 22.14
N PRO A 179 -6.19 4.96 20.92
CA PRO A 179 -6.27 3.53 20.61
C PRO A 179 -4.89 2.88 20.66
N ALA A 180 -4.85 1.57 20.86
CA ALA A 180 -3.61 0.80 20.81
C ALA A 180 -3.03 0.82 19.38
N ILE A 181 -1.92 1.53 19.21
CA ILE A 181 -1.21 1.69 17.92
C ILE A 181 0.28 1.33 18.07
N PRO A 182 0.63 0.06 18.37
CA PRO A 182 2.02 -0.35 18.55
C PRO A 182 2.89 -0.01 17.33
N ALA A 183 4.17 0.26 17.56
CA ALA A 183 5.11 0.53 16.49
C ALA A 183 5.13 -0.62 15.46
N GLY A 184 5.17 -0.29 14.16
CA GLY A 184 5.17 -1.27 13.07
C GLY A 184 3.82 -1.96 12.80
N SER A 185 2.82 -1.80 13.67
CA SER A 185 1.51 -2.44 13.49
C SER A 185 0.70 -1.84 12.34
N PHE A 186 -0.23 -2.64 11.79
CA PHE A 186 -1.22 -2.16 10.84
C PHE A 186 -2.02 -0.97 11.39
N ALA A 187 -2.44 -1.05 12.66
CA ALA A 187 -3.19 0.02 13.31
C ALA A 187 -2.42 1.36 13.31
N LYS A 188 -1.10 1.33 13.58
CA LYS A 188 -0.24 2.54 13.53
C LYS A 188 -0.16 3.13 12.11
N LYS A 189 0.03 2.29 11.11
CA LYS A 189 0.11 2.67 9.70
C LYS A 189 -1.23 3.22 9.19
N LEU A 190 -2.33 2.58 9.57
CA LEU A 190 -3.69 3.04 9.25
C LEU A 190 -4.00 4.38 9.94
N TYR A 191 -3.60 4.54 11.21
CA TYR A 191 -3.78 5.80 11.92
C TYR A 191 -3.03 6.95 11.23
N SER A 192 -1.78 6.73 10.85
CA SER A 192 -0.99 7.71 10.10
C SER A 192 -1.64 8.08 8.75
N THR A 193 -2.23 7.08 8.07
CA THR A 193 -2.98 7.28 6.83
C THR A 193 -4.25 8.12 7.09
N TYR A 194 -5.03 7.76 8.11
CA TYR A 194 -6.25 8.48 8.48
C TYR A 194 -5.98 9.96 8.79
N LEU A 195 -4.92 10.26 9.56
CA LEU A 195 -4.56 11.63 9.90
C LEU A 195 -4.28 12.50 8.67
N SER A 196 -3.80 11.93 7.57
CA SER A 196 -3.55 12.68 6.32
C SER A 196 -4.81 13.17 5.62
N TYR A 197 -5.97 12.64 5.99
CA TYR A 197 -7.28 13.03 5.43
C TYR A 197 -8.08 13.96 6.36
N LEU A 198 -7.61 14.21 7.57
CA LEU A 198 -8.32 15.08 8.50
C LEU A 198 -8.40 16.52 7.96
N PRO A 199 -9.60 17.11 7.89
CA PRO A 199 -9.74 18.54 7.66
C PRO A 199 -9.01 19.36 8.74
N LYS A 200 -8.50 20.52 8.39
CA LYS A 200 -7.75 21.40 9.32
C LYS A 200 -8.52 21.69 10.59
N GLU A 201 -9.83 21.83 10.49
CA GLU A 201 -10.76 22.15 11.59
C GLU A 201 -10.87 20.98 12.59
N LYS A 202 -10.53 19.75 12.18
CA LYS A 202 -10.58 18.55 13.04
C LYS A 202 -9.23 18.14 13.60
N VAL A 203 -8.15 18.79 13.21
CA VAL A 203 -6.78 18.50 13.71
C VAL A 203 -6.62 18.93 15.18
N ALA A 204 -7.30 20.00 15.58
CA ALA A 204 -7.30 20.50 16.94
C ALA A 204 -8.74 20.55 17.49
N PHE A 205 -8.89 20.15 18.74
CA PHE A 205 -10.19 20.18 19.43
C PHE A 205 -10.03 20.71 20.85
N PRO A 206 -11.04 21.45 21.38
CA PRO A 206 -10.98 21.99 22.72
C PRO A 206 -11.15 20.88 23.76
N LEU A 207 -10.37 20.95 24.83
CA LEU A 207 -10.54 20.08 26.00
C LEU A 207 -11.51 20.70 26.97
N LYS A 208 -12.37 19.87 27.58
CA LYS A 208 -13.29 20.31 28.63
C LYS A 208 -12.53 20.60 29.90
N MET A 209 -12.59 21.84 30.37
CA MET A 209 -12.10 22.23 31.70
C MET A 209 -13.26 22.22 32.70
N ASN A 210 -13.10 21.46 33.76
CA ASN A 210 -14.03 21.46 34.89
C ASN A 210 -13.46 22.42 35.96
N VAL A 211 -14.27 23.39 36.40
CA VAL A 211 -13.87 24.43 37.36
C VAL A 211 -14.81 24.40 38.57
N ASP A 212 -14.27 24.39 39.79
CA ASP A 212 -15.04 24.55 41.01
C ASP A 212 -14.29 25.53 41.99
N ALA A 213 -14.80 25.67 43.20
CA ALA A 213 -14.22 26.60 44.20
C ALA A 213 -12.80 26.22 44.63
N ARG A 214 -12.33 25.03 44.33
CA ARG A 214 -11.00 24.50 44.69
C ARG A 214 -9.98 24.66 43.56
N GLY A 215 -10.44 24.89 42.33
CA GLY A 215 -9.57 25.02 41.18
C GLY A 215 -10.15 24.49 39.88
N SER A 216 -9.27 24.09 38.97
CA SER A 216 -9.67 23.58 37.67
C SER A 216 -8.99 22.24 37.37
N PHE A 217 -9.70 21.36 36.63
CA PHE A 217 -9.19 20.09 36.15
C PHE A 217 -9.54 19.90 34.68
N THR A 218 -8.54 19.52 33.88
CA THR A 218 -8.73 19.16 32.47
C THR A 218 -8.13 17.78 32.22
N GLU A 219 -8.96 16.85 31.77
CA GLU A 219 -8.50 15.55 31.31
C GLU A 219 -7.87 15.69 29.92
N LEU A 220 -6.64 15.20 29.75
CA LEU A 220 -5.91 15.33 28.48
C LEU A 220 -6.14 14.11 27.58
N LEU A 221 -5.71 12.94 28.03
CA LEU A 221 -5.75 11.69 27.27
C LEU A 221 -5.97 10.49 28.18
N LYS A 222 -6.61 9.46 27.64
CA LYS A 222 -6.72 8.13 28.22
C LYS A 222 -6.05 7.11 27.31
N THR A 223 -5.49 6.05 27.85
CA THR A 223 -4.96 4.93 27.08
C THR A 223 -5.81 3.68 27.32
N GLU A 224 -5.95 2.82 26.31
CA GLU A 224 -6.72 1.56 26.44
C GLU A 224 -6.01 0.55 27.37
N ASN A 225 -4.69 0.67 27.52
CA ASN A 225 -3.85 -0.29 28.26
C ASN A 225 -2.96 0.49 29.27
N CYS A 226 -3.49 0.81 30.41
CA CYS A 226 -2.73 1.28 31.59
C CYS A 226 -2.91 0.30 32.72
#